data_abd0dc4b99eec3c0fbab9f61579bb63a
#
_entry.id   abd0dc4b99eec3c0fbab9f61579bb63a
#
_cell.length_a   1.000
_cell.length_b   1.000
_cell.length_c   1.000
_cell.angle_alpha   90.00
_cell.angle_beta   90.00
_cell.angle_gamma   90.00
#
_symmetry.space_group_name_H-M   'P 1'
#
loop_
_entity.id
_entity.type
_entity.pdbx_description
1 polymer ?
#
loop_
_entity_poly.entity_id
_entity_poly.type
_entity_poly.pdbx_seq_one_letter_code
_entity_poly.pdbx_strand_id
1 'polypeptide(L)'
;MKIKIEDKDFIEDLERLQNEVQSRQSIISYMISNDMDIATKNFQIYQQDYMNYLSKYNQKKEEVEKRFIMPKNIKAKSWSLDFATGELMVK
;
A
#
# COMPACT_ATOMS: atom_id res chain seq x y z
N MET A 1 20.96 -1.20 0.13
CA MET A 1 21.11 -0.34 1.33
C MET A 1 19.95 -0.54 2.26
N LYS A 2 20.21 -0.63 3.54
CA LYS A 2 19.16 -0.79 4.58
C LYS A 2 19.00 0.49 5.36
N ILE A 3 17.76 0.92 5.57
CA ILE A 3 17.44 2.08 6.39
C ILE A 3 16.47 1.62 7.48
N LYS A 4 16.78 1.92 8.73
CA LYS A 4 15.88 1.59 9.85
C LYS A 4 14.86 2.71 10.03
N ILE A 5 13.57 2.35 9.99
CA ILE A 5 12.50 3.27 10.33
C ILE A 5 12.11 3.03 11.79
N GLU A 6 12.24 4.06 12.61
CA GLU A 6 11.98 3.95 14.04
C GLU A 6 10.57 4.38 14.43
N ASP A 7 9.85 5.04 13.53
CA ASP A 7 8.46 5.45 13.74
C ASP A 7 7.54 4.23 13.58
N LYS A 8 7.26 3.56 14.69
CA LYS A 8 6.44 2.35 14.72
C LYS A 8 5.01 2.60 14.26
N ASP A 9 4.45 3.75 14.64
CA ASP A 9 3.08 4.10 14.26
C ASP A 9 2.97 4.25 12.74
N PHE A 10 3.97 4.84 12.11
CA PHE A 10 4.03 4.98 10.66
C PHE A 10 4.07 3.60 9.98
N ILE A 11 4.90 2.69 10.49
CA ILE A 11 5.03 1.33 9.95
C ILE A 11 3.71 0.57 10.09
N GLU A 12 3.07 0.65 11.26
CA GLU A 12 1.79 -0.01 11.50
C GLU A 12 0.68 0.52 10.58
N ASP A 13 0.64 1.84 10.38
CA ASP A 13 -0.33 2.46 9.46
C ASP A 13 -0.12 1.99 8.03
N LEU A 14 1.13 1.93 7.58
CA LEU A 14 1.45 1.47 6.23
C LEU A 14 1.07 0.00 6.03
N GLU A 15 1.38 -0.86 7.01
CA GLU A 15 0.99 -2.27 6.97
C GLU A 15 -0.52 -2.43 6.95
N ARG A 16 -1.23 -1.69 7.79
CA ARG A 16 -2.69 -1.73 7.83
C ARG A 16 -3.28 -1.33 6.49
N LEU A 17 -2.79 -0.26 5.87
CA LEU A 17 -3.26 0.18 4.56
C LEU A 17 -2.97 -0.85 3.47
N GLN A 18 -1.79 -1.49 3.51
CA GLN A 18 -1.47 -2.56 2.58
C GLN A 18 -2.45 -3.72 2.70
N ASN A 19 -2.76 -4.15 3.92
CA ASN A 19 -3.70 -5.24 4.18
C ASN A 19 -5.12 -4.86 3.71
N GLU A 20 -5.54 -3.62 3.96
CA GLU A 20 -6.85 -3.13 3.52
C GLU A 20 -6.97 -3.13 1.99
N VAL A 21 -5.92 -2.70 1.29
CA VAL A 21 -5.87 -2.70 -0.17
C VAL A 21 -5.93 -4.13 -0.71
N GLN A 22 -5.14 -5.03 -0.15
CA GLN A 22 -5.09 -6.44 -0.60
C GLN A 22 -6.42 -7.16 -0.39
N SER A 23 -7.07 -6.93 0.76
CA SER A 23 -8.38 -7.53 1.05
C SER A 23 -9.44 -7.07 0.05
N ARG A 24 -9.46 -5.79 -0.27
CA ARG A 24 -10.43 -5.22 -1.22
C ARG A 24 -10.15 -5.66 -2.64
N GLN A 25 -8.89 -5.76 -3.02
CA GLN A 25 -8.50 -6.27 -4.33
C GLN A 25 -8.95 -7.72 -4.51
N SER A 26 -8.83 -8.54 -3.47
CA SER A 26 -9.28 -9.94 -3.50
C SER A 26 -10.79 -10.04 -3.69
N ILE A 27 -11.57 -9.18 -3.04
CA ILE A 27 -13.02 -9.15 -3.18
C ILE A 27 -13.40 -8.80 -4.63
N ILE A 28 -12.78 -7.77 -5.20
CA ILE A 28 -13.07 -7.33 -6.58
C ILE A 28 -12.70 -8.43 -7.56
N SER A 29 -11.52 -9.05 -7.39
CA SER A 29 -11.08 -10.15 -8.25
C SER A 29 -12.04 -11.33 -8.19
N TYR A 30 -12.54 -11.66 -7.00
CA TYR A 30 -13.54 -12.72 -6.81
C TYR A 30 -14.83 -12.40 -7.58
N MET A 31 -15.32 -11.16 -7.46
CA MET A 31 -16.54 -10.74 -8.15
C MET A 31 -16.39 -10.85 -9.68
N ILE A 32 -15.26 -10.43 -10.21
CA ILE A 32 -14.98 -10.51 -11.64
C ILE A 32 -14.88 -11.97 -12.09
N SER A 33 -14.15 -12.81 -11.34
CA SER A 33 -13.93 -14.22 -11.69
C SER A 33 -15.22 -15.05 -11.67
N ASN A 34 -16.24 -14.62 -10.92
CA ASN A 34 -17.51 -15.33 -10.81
C ASN A 34 -18.60 -14.73 -11.68
N ASP A 35 -18.21 -14.00 -12.72
CA ASP A 35 -19.11 -13.36 -13.69
C ASP A 35 -20.22 -12.53 -13.03
N MET A 36 -19.91 -11.90 -11.89
CA MET A 36 -20.83 -10.99 -11.25
C MET A 36 -21.03 -9.76 -12.11
N ASP A 37 -22.24 -9.23 -12.11
CA ASP A 37 -22.57 -8.05 -12.91
C ASP A 37 -21.80 -6.84 -12.39
N ILE A 38 -20.77 -6.43 -13.12
CA ILE A 38 -19.93 -5.30 -12.77
C ILE A 38 -20.63 -3.95 -12.92
N ALA A 39 -21.80 -3.94 -13.57
CA ALA A 39 -22.62 -2.73 -13.70
C ALA A 39 -23.53 -2.54 -12.47
N THR A 40 -23.54 -3.46 -11.51
CA THR A 40 -24.36 -3.31 -10.31
C THR A 40 -23.83 -2.21 -9.40
N LYS A 41 -24.76 -1.60 -8.67
CA LYS A 41 -24.43 -0.59 -7.67
C LYS A 41 -23.47 -1.12 -6.60
N ASN A 42 -23.64 -2.38 -6.19
CA ASN A 42 -22.78 -3.00 -5.18
C ASN A 42 -21.33 -3.10 -5.65
N PHE A 43 -21.10 -3.52 -6.90
CA PHE A 43 -19.76 -3.57 -7.45
C PHE A 43 -19.11 -2.19 -7.47
N GLN A 44 -19.87 -1.16 -7.88
CA GLN A 44 -19.37 0.22 -7.92
C GLN A 44 -18.95 0.71 -6.52
N ILE A 45 -19.72 0.34 -5.48
CA ILE A 45 -19.40 0.69 -4.10
C ILE A 45 -18.08 0.03 -3.67
N TYR A 46 -17.90 -1.25 -3.95
CA TYR A 46 -16.66 -1.96 -3.62
C TYR A 46 -15.46 -1.39 -4.37
N GLN A 47 -15.65 -1.08 -5.65
CA GLN A 47 -14.59 -0.49 -6.47
C GLN A 47 -14.17 0.89 -5.93
N GLN A 48 -15.13 1.73 -5.57
CA GLN A 48 -14.85 3.06 -5.03
C GLN A 48 -14.10 2.94 -3.69
N ASP A 49 -14.52 2.03 -2.82
CA ASP A 49 -13.87 1.78 -1.54
C ASP A 49 -12.42 1.34 -1.75
N TYR A 50 -12.18 0.42 -2.69
CA TYR A 50 -10.84 -0.03 -3.06
C TYR A 50 -9.97 1.16 -3.53
N MET A 51 -10.49 1.99 -4.42
CA MET A 51 -9.76 3.14 -4.95
C MET A 51 -9.40 4.15 -3.85
N ASN A 52 -10.29 4.34 -2.88
CA ASN A 52 -10.04 5.24 -1.75
C ASN A 52 -8.86 4.74 -0.89
N TYR A 53 -8.84 3.44 -0.57
CA TYR A 53 -7.75 2.87 0.21
C TYR A 53 -6.45 2.80 -0.58
N LEU A 54 -6.53 2.50 -1.87
CA LEU A 54 -5.36 2.50 -2.74
C LEU A 54 -4.70 3.89 -2.79
N SER A 55 -5.50 4.94 -2.89
CA SER A 55 -5.01 6.31 -2.86
C SER A 55 -4.27 6.62 -1.57
N LYS A 56 -4.86 6.26 -0.42
CA LYS A 56 -4.23 6.46 0.89
C LYS A 56 -2.92 5.69 1.02
N TYR A 57 -2.91 4.46 0.54
CA TYR A 57 -1.72 3.61 0.56
C TYR A 57 -0.61 4.21 -0.31
N ASN A 58 -0.94 4.66 -1.51
CA ASN A 58 0.04 5.28 -2.41
C ASN A 58 0.62 6.56 -1.82
N GLN A 59 -0.20 7.39 -1.18
CA GLN A 59 0.26 8.60 -0.49
C GLN A 59 1.25 8.24 0.63
N LYS A 60 0.96 7.18 1.38
CA LYS A 60 1.83 6.72 2.46
C LYS A 60 3.17 6.21 1.92
N LYS A 61 3.14 5.51 0.78
CA LYS A 61 4.37 5.07 0.11
C LYS A 61 5.22 6.25 -0.37
N GLU A 62 4.58 7.30 -0.88
CA GLU A 62 5.29 8.52 -1.26
C GLU A 62 5.96 9.18 -0.04
N GLU A 63 5.31 9.14 1.12
CA GLU A 63 5.92 9.64 2.35
C GLU A 63 7.17 8.86 2.73
N VAL A 64 7.19 7.54 2.51
CA VAL A 64 8.40 6.73 2.73
C VAL A 64 9.55 7.28 1.90
N GLU A 65 9.30 7.51 0.62
CA GLU A 65 10.33 8.03 -0.27
C GLU A 65 10.81 9.42 0.16
N LYS A 66 9.89 10.31 0.49
CA LYS A 66 10.23 11.70 0.87
C LYS A 66 10.92 11.79 2.22
N ARG A 67 10.51 10.97 3.20
CA ARG A 67 11.02 11.06 4.57
C ARG A 67 12.30 10.27 4.78
N PHE A 68 12.45 9.13 4.12
CA PHE A 68 13.51 8.17 4.44
C PHE A 68 14.50 7.91 3.32
N ILE A 69 14.08 8.03 2.07
CA ILE A 69 14.94 7.74 0.90
C ILE A 69 15.57 9.01 0.35
N MET A 70 14.79 10.04 0.06
CA MET A 70 15.28 11.29 -0.51
C MET A 70 16.32 12.00 0.37
N PRO A 71 16.14 12.08 1.71
CA PRO A 71 17.14 12.73 2.57
C PRO A 71 18.51 12.04 2.57
N LYS A 72 18.57 10.77 2.16
CA LYS A 72 19.83 10.03 2.02
C LYS A 72 20.50 10.23 0.67
N ASN A 73 19.89 11.04 -0.19
CA ASN A 73 20.41 11.33 -1.54
C ASN A 73 20.64 10.06 -2.38
N ILE A 74 19.73 9.10 -2.24
CA ILE A 74 19.78 7.80 -2.91
C ILE A 74 18.84 7.83 -4.12
N LYS A 75 19.35 7.40 -5.29
CA LYS A 75 18.51 7.17 -6.46
C LYS A 75 17.99 5.73 -6.41
N ALA A 76 16.85 5.55 -5.76
CA ALA A 76 16.25 4.23 -5.62
C ALA A 76 15.42 3.88 -6.84
N LYS A 77 15.64 2.70 -7.41
CA LYS A 77 14.78 2.14 -8.46
C LYS A 77 13.58 1.45 -7.86
N SER A 78 13.77 0.84 -6.70
CA SER A 78 12.71 0.16 -5.96
C SER A 78 13.08 0.08 -4.48
N TRP A 79 12.08 -0.17 -3.65
CA TRP A 79 12.30 -0.39 -2.24
C TRP A 79 11.27 -1.38 -1.70
N SER A 80 11.61 -2.01 -0.59
CA SER A 80 10.69 -2.87 0.16
C SER A 80 10.88 -2.63 1.64
N LEU A 81 9.81 -2.82 2.41
CA LEU A 81 9.83 -2.61 3.85
C LEU A 81 9.49 -3.91 4.58
N ASP A 82 10.35 -4.29 5.52
CA ASP A 82 10.07 -5.38 6.44
C ASP A 82 9.31 -4.82 7.64
N PHE A 83 8.02 -5.12 7.73
CA PHE A 83 7.15 -4.60 8.78
C PHE A 83 7.53 -5.15 10.17
N ALA A 84 8.10 -6.35 10.23
CA ALA A 84 8.48 -6.96 11.50
C ALA A 84 9.68 -6.26 12.14
N THR A 85 10.66 -5.84 11.33
CA THR A 85 11.91 -5.24 11.82
C THR A 85 11.95 -3.73 11.66
N GLY A 86 11.10 -3.17 10.77
CA GLY A 86 11.15 -1.76 10.41
C GLY A 86 12.30 -1.41 9.47
N GLU A 87 12.93 -2.40 8.86
CA GLU A 87 14.03 -2.18 7.94
C GLU A 87 13.54 -1.94 6.52
N LEU A 88 13.98 -0.83 5.94
CA LEU A 88 13.70 -0.45 4.56
C LEU A 88 14.89 -0.87 3.67
N MET A 89 14.61 -1.74 2.72
CA MET A 89 15.60 -2.20 1.74
C MET A 89 15.46 -1.35 0.48
N VAL A 90 16.52 -0.66 0.10
CA VAL A 90 16.54 0.21 -1.09
C VAL A 90 17.48 -0.40 -2.11
N LYS A 91 16.96 -0.55 -3.33
CA LYS A 91 17.73 -1.11 -4.45
C LYS A 91 18.00 -0.08 -5.54
#